data_7c72e73db59f466575d98a108baa9f4a
#
_entry.id   7c72e73db59f466575d98a108baa9f4a
#
_cell.length_a   1.000
_cell.length_b   1.000
_cell.length_c   1.000
_cell.angle_alpha   90.00
_cell.angle_beta   90.00
_cell.angle_gamma   90.00
#
_symmetry.space_group_name_H-M   'P 1'
#
loop_
_entity.id
_entity.type
_entity.pdbx_description
1 polymer ?
#
loop_
_entity_poly.entity_id
_entity_poly.type
_entity_poly.pdbx_seq_one_letter_code
_entity_poly.pdbx_strand_id
1 'polypeptide(L)'
;MASNYNYEVRIQFKEKNPLLTEKFQLMVDYKKSKGNQDRFIFAPSSIVLKLKRSRKYKSILSNPQNSINTQIIKSIIAYYSVSSIYSQIKSIQINYIEGKNKTPLLESVTFQQPLQISIPIQNNLYFKKEIIQEITTESEKGECIRIALSYWLKAQITDDLYVGFENLWRAFNRLYVYYGKQSNENTNLCEIRKFIIANAHHFPQTIKITNSYLEQELLHSFRWQKLILNDYPTQKHTQALIDFIHRYTDKRIMKLLQEKLVCREDNIKSLGKWNDIQNYLNSNKNTSSDIELVTLLCIKYAYFLRNKFFHGEILNGTFKLTKDHIDLEFEKLNKLLSMLIFELVNNNILP
;
A
#
# COMPACT_ATOMS: atom_id res chain seq x y z
N MET A 1 26.47 -15.88 34.22
CA MET A 1 26.37 -15.51 32.77
C MET A 1 25.04 -16.03 32.26
N ALA A 2 24.24 -15.17 31.61
CA ALA A 2 22.97 -15.62 31.03
C ALA A 2 23.29 -16.60 29.88
N SER A 3 22.72 -17.80 29.92
CA SER A 3 22.86 -18.77 28.83
C SER A 3 22.23 -18.21 27.58
N ASN A 4 22.99 -18.15 26.48
CA ASN A 4 22.47 -17.72 25.18
C ASN A 4 22.11 -18.95 24.34
N TYR A 5 20.88 -18.95 23.85
CA TYR A 5 20.34 -20.00 23.00
C TYR A 5 20.38 -19.53 21.52
N ASN A 6 21.07 -20.30 20.68
CA ASN A 6 21.22 -20.00 19.27
C ASN A 6 20.20 -20.81 18.45
N TYR A 7 19.54 -20.14 17.50
CA TYR A 7 18.59 -20.76 16.59
C TYR A 7 19.01 -20.53 15.14
N GLU A 8 18.76 -21.51 14.31
CA GLU A 8 18.83 -21.38 12.86
C GLU A 8 17.44 -21.69 12.29
N VAL A 9 16.86 -20.71 11.60
CA VAL A 9 15.60 -20.86 10.86
C VAL A 9 15.92 -20.90 9.38
N ARG A 10 15.40 -21.89 8.67
CA ARG A 10 15.48 -22.02 7.22
C ARG A 10 14.09 -21.96 6.64
N ILE A 11 13.86 -21.02 5.73
CA ILE A 11 12.64 -20.89 4.94
C ILE A 11 13.00 -21.23 3.52
N GLN A 12 12.34 -22.21 2.93
CA GLN A 12 12.54 -22.60 1.54
C GLN A 12 11.31 -22.25 0.70
N PHE A 13 11.55 -21.72 -0.48
CA PHE A 13 10.52 -21.39 -1.47
C PHE A 13 10.54 -22.46 -2.58
N LYS A 14 9.40 -22.65 -3.23
CA LYS A 14 9.29 -23.62 -4.34
C LYS A 14 10.07 -23.15 -5.56
N GLU A 15 10.06 -21.85 -5.85
CA GLU A 15 10.71 -21.26 -7.00
C GLU A 15 11.78 -20.26 -6.60
N LYS A 16 12.68 -20.01 -7.53
CA LYS A 16 13.75 -19.03 -7.33
C LYS A 16 13.22 -17.63 -7.63
N ASN A 17 13.54 -16.68 -6.76
CA ASN A 17 13.36 -15.26 -7.05
C ASN A 17 14.37 -14.83 -8.13
N PRO A 18 13.92 -14.43 -9.31
CA PRO A 18 14.81 -14.09 -10.42
C PRO A 18 15.62 -12.81 -10.18
N LEU A 19 15.19 -11.96 -9.25
CA LEU A 19 15.85 -10.70 -8.91
C LEU A 19 16.96 -10.86 -7.87
N LEU A 20 16.97 -11.97 -7.14
CA LEU A 20 18.02 -12.30 -6.18
C LEU A 20 19.05 -13.23 -6.85
N THR A 21 19.98 -12.66 -7.62
CA THR A 21 21.02 -13.44 -8.32
C THR A 21 22.11 -13.94 -7.36
N GLU A 22 22.36 -13.21 -6.28
CA GLU A 22 23.38 -13.50 -5.29
C GLU A 22 22.82 -13.53 -3.86
N LYS A 23 23.55 -14.22 -2.99
CA LYS A 23 23.24 -14.17 -1.55
C LYS A 23 23.66 -12.83 -0.97
N PHE A 24 22.80 -12.22 -0.20
CA PHE A 24 23.18 -11.07 0.63
C PHE A 24 22.75 -11.28 2.08
N GLN A 25 23.38 -10.54 2.99
CA GLN A 25 23.10 -10.66 4.42
C GLN A 25 22.88 -9.29 5.05
N LEU A 26 22.03 -9.27 6.08
CA LEU A 26 21.75 -8.11 6.92
C LEU A 26 21.88 -8.49 8.40
N MET A 27 22.34 -7.53 9.19
CA MET A 27 22.22 -7.58 10.64
C MET A 27 20.96 -6.79 11.02
N VAL A 28 20.07 -7.44 11.78
CA VAL A 28 18.73 -6.95 12.08
C VAL A 28 18.55 -6.92 13.60
N ASP A 29 18.18 -5.75 14.11
CA ASP A 29 17.87 -5.64 15.53
C ASP A 29 16.60 -6.43 15.87
N TYR A 30 16.65 -7.16 16.97
CA TYR A 30 15.45 -7.72 17.55
C TYR A 30 15.17 -7.04 18.88
N LYS A 31 14.02 -6.42 19.04
CA LYS A 31 13.63 -5.48 20.10
C LYS A 31 14.40 -4.15 20.07
N LYS A 32 13.81 -3.13 20.67
CA LYS A 32 14.37 -1.79 20.83
C LYS A 32 15.66 -1.73 21.70
N SER A 33 16.21 -2.87 22.12
CA SER A 33 17.44 -2.93 22.93
C SER A 33 18.67 -2.94 22.03
N LYS A 34 19.48 -1.90 22.14
CA LYS A 34 20.78 -1.80 21.45
C LYS A 34 21.65 -3.05 21.72
N GLY A 35 22.22 -3.63 20.67
CA GLY A 35 23.25 -4.65 20.76
C GLY A 35 22.80 -6.10 20.57
N ASN A 36 21.51 -6.40 20.41
CA ASN A 36 21.04 -7.74 20.10
C ASN A 36 20.64 -7.83 18.64
N GLN A 37 21.53 -8.34 17.81
CA GLN A 37 21.31 -8.45 16.36
C GLN A 37 21.15 -9.89 15.92
N ASP A 38 20.18 -10.11 15.04
CA ASP A 38 19.99 -11.34 14.30
C ASP A 38 20.59 -11.20 12.91
N ARG A 39 21.07 -12.31 12.34
CA ARG A 39 21.60 -12.33 10.99
C ARG A 39 20.57 -12.92 10.04
N PHE A 40 20.16 -12.13 9.03
CA PHE A 40 19.31 -12.58 7.93
C PHE A 40 20.17 -12.80 6.70
N ILE A 41 20.01 -13.94 6.04
CA ILE A 41 20.71 -14.31 4.80
C ILE A 41 19.63 -14.64 3.78
N PHE A 42 19.57 -13.84 2.74
CA PHE A 42 18.64 -14.01 1.63
C PHE A 42 19.35 -14.66 0.45
N ALA A 43 18.71 -15.66 -0.15
CA ALA A 43 19.17 -16.35 -1.34
C ALA A 43 18.02 -16.52 -2.34
N PRO A 44 18.28 -16.86 -3.60
CA PRO A 44 17.24 -16.94 -4.62
C PRO A 44 16.01 -17.79 -4.27
N SER A 45 16.19 -18.87 -3.52
CA SER A 45 15.08 -19.80 -3.15
C SER A 45 14.97 -20.05 -1.65
N SER A 46 15.69 -19.27 -0.83
CA SER A 46 15.67 -19.50 0.62
C SER A 46 16.04 -18.27 1.43
N ILE A 47 15.59 -18.28 2.69
CA ILE A 47 16.04 -17.36 3.73
C ILE A 47 16.64 -18.20 4.87
N VAL A 48 17.77 -17.77 5.41
CA VAL A 48 18.35 -18.35 6.61
C VAL A 48 18.48 -17.28 7.67
N LEU A 49 17.85 -17.49 8.82
CA LEU A 49 17.96 -16.62 9.99
C LEU A 49 18.85 -17.29 11.03
N LYS A 50 19.86 -16.55 11.53
CA LYS A 50 20.68 -16.94 12.68
C LYS A 50 20.35 -16.03 13.83
N LEU A 51 19.75 -16.58 14.88
CA LEU A 51 19.10 -15.83 15.94
C LEU A 51 19.71 -16.22 17.30
N LYS A 52 19.82 -15.23 18.19
CA LYS A 52 20.34 -15.44 19.55
C LYS A 52 19.32 -14.97 20.58
N ARG A 53 18.97 -15.82 21.56
CA ARG A 53 17.95 -15.53 22.58
C ARG A 53 18.45 -15.87 23.98
N SER A 54 17.93 -15.17 24.98
CA SER A 54 18.27 -15.38 26.40
C SER A 54 17.52 -16.56 27.04
N ARG A 55 16.50 -17.08 26.35
CA ARG A 55 15.71 -18.23 26.85
C ARG A 55 15.42 -19.22 25.73
N LYS A 56 15.22 -20.49 26.12
CA LYS A 56 14.79 -21.55 25.19
C LYS A 56 13.29 -21.45 24.94
N TYR A 57 12.90 -21.50 23.66
CA TYR A 57 11.51 -21.57 23.25
C TYR A 57 11.14 -22.99 22.84
N LYS A 58 9.90 -23.41 23.17
CA LYS A 58 9.38 -24.75 22.82
C LYS A 58 8.41 -24.76 21.67
N SER A 59 7.67 -23.66 21.49
CA SER A 59 6.66 -23.52 20.42
C SER A 59 6.83 -22.17 19.76
N ILE A 60 7.44 -22.16 18.59
CA ILE A 60 7.82 -20.92 17.90
C ILE A 60 6.77 -20.60 16.83
N LEU A 61 6.46 -21.56 15.97
CA LEU A 61 5.56 -21.33 14.82
C LEU A 61 4.10 -21.13 15.24
N SER A 62 3.67 -21.78 16.32
CA SER A 62 2.32 -21.65 16.86
C SER A 62 2.12 -20.44 17.79
N ASN A 63 3.18 -19.70 18.10
CA ASN A 63 3.10 -18.52 18.97
C ASN A 63 3.45 -17.25 18.21
N PRO A 64 2.45 -16.48 17.72
CA PRO A 64 2.68 -15.25 16.94
C PRO A 64 3.44 -14.15 17.71
N GLN A 65 3.37 -14.15 19.05
CA GLN A 65 4.07 -13.16 19.88
C GLN A 65 5.53 -13.52 20.14
N ASN A 66 5.99 -14.68 19.69
CA ASN A 66 7.37 -15.08 19.83
C ASN A 66 8.30 -14.24 18.98
N SER A 67 9.38 -13.71 19.56
CA SER A 67 10.33 -12.85 18.86
C SER A 67 11.00 -13.53 17.64
N ILE A 68 11.11 -14.87 17.62
CA ILE A 68 11.61 -15.63 16.47
C ILE A 68 10.54 -15.63 15.35
N ASN A 69 9.27 -15.85 15.70
CA ASN A 69 8.17 -15.79 14.75
C ASN A 69 8.07 -14.39 14.09
N THR A 70 8.20 -13.34 14.89
CA THR A 70 8.27 -11.96 14.36
C THR A 70 9.39 -11.79 13.33
N GLN A 71 10.58 -12.32 13.58
CA GLN A 71 11.69 -12.24 12.63
C GLN A 71 11.45 -13.09 11.37
N ILE A 72 10.78 -14.23 11.49
CA ILE A 72 10.34 -15.03 10.33
C ILE A 72 9.41 -14.18 9.44
N ILE A 73 8.38 -13.58 10.02
CA ILE A 73 7.42 -12.74 9.28
C ILE A 73 8.11 -11.56 8.59
N LYS A 74 8.99 -10.84 9.30
CA LYS A 74 9.78 -9.75 8.71
C LYS A 74 10.59 -10.21 7.51
N SER A 75 11.27 -11.33 7.64
CA SER A 75 12.10 -11.86 6.56
C SER A 75 11.30 -12.29 5.34
N ILE A 76 10.11 -12.84 5.54
CA ILE A 76 9.20 -13.22 4.45
C ILE A 76 8.69 -11.98 3.70
N ILE A 77 8.22 -10.95 4.43
CA ILE A 77 7.78 -9.69 3.81
C ILE A 77 8.93 -9.05 3.04
N ALA A 78 10.13 -8.98 3.63
CA ALA A 78 11.32 -8.44 2.99
C ALA A 78 11.69 -9.22 1.70
N TYR A 79 11.62 -10.53 1.72
CA TYR A 79 11.90 -11.35 0.54
C TYR A 79 10.92 -11.09 -0.61
N TYR A 80 9.61 -11.08 -0.32
CA TYR A 80 8.61 -10.82 -1.35
C TYR A 80 8.64 -9.39 -1.87
N SER A 81 9.03 -8.42 -1.04
CA SER A 81 9.11 -7.02 -1.48
C SER A 81 10.19 -6.79 -2.54
N VAL A 82 11.21 -7.66 -2.61
CA VAL A 82 12.25 -7.60 -3.65
C VAL A 82 12.15 -8.77 -4.62
N SER A 83 10.96 -9.31 -4.82
CA SER A 83 10.70 -10.41 -5.74
C SER A 83 9.73 -9.98 -6.83
N SER A 84 9.96 -10.44 -8.05
CA SER A 84 8.99 -10.30 -9.15
C SER A 84 7.94 -11.40 -9.18
N ILE A 85 8.07 -12.41 -8.31
CA ILE A 85 7.13 -13.52 -8.20
C ILE A 85 6.79 -13.78 -6.73
N TYR A 86 5.55 -14.15 -6.49
CA TYR A 86 5.10 -14.67 -5.21
C TYR A 86 5.25 -16.19 -5.21
N SER A 87 6.46 -16.66 -4.90
CA SER A 87 6.74 -18.10 -4.78
C SER A 87 6.21 -18.64 -3.46
N GLN A 88 5.57 -19.80 -3.50
CA GLN A 88 5.06 -20.45 -2.29
C GLN A 88 6.19 -20.87 -1.36
N ILE A 89 5.96 -20.75 -0.06
CA ILE A 89 6.84 -21.34 0.95
C ILE A 89 6.69 -22.86 0.87
N LYS A 90 7.81 -23.55 0.63
CA LYS A 90 7.87 -25.02 0.63
C LYS A 90 7.93 -25.57 2.05
N SER A 91 8.83 -24.99 2.87
CA SER A 91 9.01 -25.42 4.25
C SER A 91 9.63 -24.33 5.11
N ILE A 92 9.35 -24.40 6.40
CA ILE A 92 10.05 -23.66 7.46
C ILE A 92 10.60 -24.68 8.43
N GLN A 93 11.91 -24.62 8.70
CA GLN A 93 12.61 -25.49 9.62
C GLN A 93 13.33 -24.66 10.67
N ILE A 94 13.19 -25.01 11.93
CA ILE A 94 13.82 -24.33 13.06
C ILE A 94 14.70 -25.33 13.79
N ASN A 95 15.98 -25.05 13.84
CA ASN A 95 16.98 -25.83 14.58
C ASN A 95 17.47 -25.03 15.77
N TYR A 96 17.69 -25.71 16.86
CA TYR A 96 18.42 -25.21 18.01
C TYR A 96 19.89 -25.60 17.87
N ILE A 97 20.81 -24.71 18.21
CA ILE A 97 22.25 -24.95 18.12
C ILE A 97 22.83 -24.88 19.53
N GLU A 98 23.34 -25.99 20.01
CA GLU A 98 24.00 -26.10 21.31
C GLU A 98 25.51 -26.33 21.10
N GLY A 99 26.34 -25.37 21.52
CA GLY A 99 27.77 -25.41 21.27
C GLY A 99 28.12 -25.41 19.77
N LYS A 100 28.95 -26.36 19.34
CA LYS A 100 29.34 -26.58 17.94
C LYS A 100 28.41 -27.55 17.20
N ASN A 101 27.53 -28.25 17.90
CA ASN A 101 26.67 -29.28 17.34
C ASN A 101 25.29 -28.71 17.04
N LYS A 102 24.78 -28.94 15.81
CA LYS A 102 23.36 -28.75 15.51
C LYS A 102 22.59 -29.85 16.22
N THR A 103 21.78 -29.49 17.19
CA THR A 103 20.80 -30.40 17.76
C THR A 103 19.68 -30.69 16.78
N PRO A 104 18.92 -31.77 17.00
CA PRO A 104 17.85 -32.16 16.10
C PRO A 104 16.82 -31.05 15.91
N LEU A 105 16.13 -31.12 14.77
CA LEU A 105 15.03 -30.26 14.34
C LEU A 105 14.08 -29.98 15.50
N LEU A 106 13.97 -28.72 15.92
CA LEU A 106 13.06 -28.31 17.00
C LEU A 106 11.62 -28.27 16.52
N GLU A 107 11.42 -27.64 15.38
CA GLU A 107 10.10 -27.50 14.71
C GLU A 107 10.28 -27.51 13.19
N SER A 108 9.34 -28.14 12.50
CA SER A 108 9.26 -28.12 11.06
C SER A 108 7.82 -28.07 10.61
N VAL A 109 7.56 -27.24 9.61
CA VAL A 109 6.31 -27.25 8.88
C VAL A 109 6.63 -27.35 7.38
N THR A 110 5.96 -28.28 6.71
CA THR A 110 5.97 -28.41 5.25
C THR A 110 4.58 -28.07 4.76
N PHE A 111 4.49 -27.11 3.86
CA PHE A 111 3.21 -26.69 3.31
C PHE A 111 2.85 -27.60 2.15
N GLN A 112 1.97 -28.56 2.42
CA GLN A 112 1.34 -29.42 1.41
C GLN A 112 0.10 -28.72 0.84
N GLN A 113 0.22 -27.54 0.30
CA GLN A 113 -0.94 -26.92 -0.34
C GLN A 113 -1.08 -27.45 -1.77
N PRO A 114 -2.35 -27.66 -2.22
CA PRO A 114 -2.59 -27.95 -3.61
C PRO A 114 -2.04 -26.79 -4.44
N LEU A 115 -1.36 -27.16 -5.51
CA LEU A 115 -0.87 -26.40 -6.63
C LEU A 115 -1.39 -24.94 -6.76
N GLN A 116 -1.01 -24.06 -5.85
CA GLN A 116 -1.03 -22.64 -6.20
C GLN A 116 0.25 -22.40 -7.00
N ILE A 117 0.05 -22.11 -8.26
CA ILE A 117 1.08 -21.65 -9.18
C ILE A 117 1.68 -20.39 -8.59
N SER A 118 2.99 -20.22 -8.66
CA SER A 118 3.63 -18.95 -8.32
C SER A 118 3.04 -17.84 -9.17
N ILE A 119 2.53 -16.82 -8.51
CA ILE A 119 1.83 -15.72 -9.16
C ILE A 119 2.84 -14.62 -9.43
N PRO A 120 2.98 -14.13 -10.66
CA PRO A 120 3.76 -12.92 -10.93
C PRO A 120 3.20 -11.74 -10.10
N ILE A 121 4.08 -10.96 -9.52
CA ILE A 121 3.67 -9.69 -8.91
C ILE A 121 3.24 -8.77 -10.04
N GLN A 122 2.00 -8.28 -9.96
CA GLN A 122 1.41 -7.45 -11.00
C GLN A 122 2.31 -6.23 -11.29
N ASN A 123 2.37 -5.86 -12.57
CA ASN A 123 3.15 -4.73 -13.08
C ASN A 123 4.68 -4.83 -12.92
N ASN A 124 5.25 -5.99 -12.59
CA ASN A 124 6.69 -6.18 -12.35
C ASN A 124 7.28 -5.14 -11.37
N LEU A 125 6.50 -4.72 -10.39
CA LEU A 125 6.95 -3.78 -9.36
C LEU A 125 7.70 -4.56 -8.28
N TYR A 126 8.91 -4.11 -7.98
CA TYR A 126 9.73 -4.64 -6.88
C TYR A 126 10.50 -3.51 -6.22
N PHE A 127 10.65 -3.61 -4.91
CA PHE A 127 11.32 -2.57 -4.14
C PHE A 127 12.84 -2.69 -4.22
N LYS A 128 13.53 -1.57 -4.06
CA LYS A 128 14.98 -1.52 -3.98
C LYS A 128 15.49 -2.30 -2.78
N LYS A 129 16.69 -2.87 -2.87
CA LYS A 129 17.30 -3.66 -1.78
C LYS A 129 17.45 -2.87 -0.47
N GLU A 130 17.65 -1.57 -0.55
CA GLU A 130 17.77 -0.66 0.59
C GLU A 130 16.49 -0.63 1.45
N ILE A 131 15.33 -0.85 0.84
CA ILE A 131 14.05 -0.95 1.56
C ILE A 131 14.00 -2.17 2.48
N ILE A 132 14.76 -3.23 2.18
CA ILE A 132 14.83 -4.39 3.07
C ILE A 132 15.36 -3.98 4.46
N GLN A 133 16.36 -3.11 4.52
CA GLN A 133 16.89 -2.62 5.78
C GLN A 133 15.79 -1.90 6.58
N GLU A 134 15.05 -1.00 5.94
CA GLU A 134 13.95 -0.27 6.58
C GLU A 134 12.84 -1.23 7.07
N ILE A 135 12.43 -2.18 6.22
CA ILE A 135 11.43 -3.20 6.58
C ILE A 135 11.85 -3.99 7.83
N THR A 136 13.13 -4.23 8.02
CA THR A 136 13.65 -5.07 9.10
C THR A 136 13.92 -4.30 10.39
N THR A 137 13.92 -2.96 10.38
CA THR A 137 14.15 -2.15 11.61
C THR A 137 13.02 -2.30 12.62
N GLU A 138 13.34 -2.05 13.91
CA GLU A 138 12.36 -1.98 15.01
C GLU A 138 11.83 -0.56 15.24
N SER A 139 11.92 0.29 14.22
CA SER A 139 11.36 1.64 14.22
C SER A 139 9.85 1.62 13.97
N GLU A 140 9.17 2.67 14.37
CA GLU A 140 7.76 2.90 14.03
C GLU A 140 7.56 2.96 12.50
N LYS A 141 8.52 3.58 11.79
CA LYS A 141 8.57 3.60 10.32
C LYS A 141 8.66 2.20 9.74
N GLY A 142 9.61 1.39 10.22
CA GLY A 142 9.78 0.01 9.76
C GLY A 142 8.53 -0.84 10.00
N GLU A 143 7.87 -0.68 11.14
CA GLU A 143 6.59 -1.35 11.41
C GLU A 143 5.49 -0.87 10.46
N CYS A 144 5.39 0.44 10.23
CA CYS A 144 4.43 1.02 9.31
C CYS A 144 4.61 0.44 7.89
N ILE A 145 5.85 0.44 7.39
CA ILE A 145 6.19 -0.09 6.06
C ILE A 145 5.86 -1.59 5.97
N ARG A 146 6.21 -2.40 6.99
CA ARG A 146 5.87 -3.84 7.00
C ARG A 146 4.38 -4.09 6.87
N ILE A 147 3.57 -3.38 7.67
CA ILE A 147 2.12 -3.51 7.62
C ILE A 147 1.59 -3.10 6.24
N ALA A 148 2.02 -1.94 5.74
CA ALA A 148 1.59 -1.47 4.42
C ALA A 148 1.97 -2.45 3.30
N LEU A 149 3.21 -2.96 3.30
CA LEU A 149 3.69 -3.92 2.31
C LEU A 149 2.97 -5.27 2.38
N SER A 150 2.59 -5.73 3.57
CA SER A 150 1.82 -6.97 3.70
C SER A 150 0.48 -6.90 2.95
N TYR A 151 -0.22 -5.78 3.05
CA TYR A 151 -1.45 -5.51 2.30
C TYR A 151 -1.19 -5.24 0.82
N TRP A 152 -0.16 -4.45 0.49
CA TRP A 152 0.20 -4.19 -0.90
C TRP A 152 0.53 -5.47 -1.65
N LEU A 153 1.36 -6.37 -1.07
CA LEU A 153 1.68 -7.68 -1.63
C LEU A 153 0.43 -8.54 -1.82
N LYS A 154 -0.48 -8.53 -0.84
CA LYS A 154 -1.76 -9.25 -0.97
C LYS A 154 -2.59 -8.75 -2.14
N ALA A 155 -2.61 -7.43 -2.35
CA ALA A 155 -3.30 -6.83 -3.49
C ALA A 155 -2.67 -7.22 -4.84
N GLN A 156 -1.32 -7.37 -4.89
CA GLN A 156 -0.63 -7.74 -6.14
C GLN A 156 -0.91 -9.18 -6.59
N ILE A 157 -1.29 -10.06 -5.67
CA ILE A 157 -1.49 -11.49 -5.92
C ILE A 157 -2.96 -11.91 -5.95
N THR A 158 -3.90 -10.97 -5.85
CA THR A 158 -5.33 -11.27 -5.94
C THR A 158 -5.87 -10.92 -7.32
N ASP A 159 -6.72 -11.79 -7.87
CA ASP A 159 -7.44 -11.55 -9.12
C ASP A 159 -8.77 -10.79 -8.89
N ASP A 160 -9.22 -10.72 -7.65
CA ASP A 160 -10.43 -9.99 -7.28
C ASP A 160 -10.13 -8.50 -7.15
N LEU A 161 -10.73 -7.69 -8.03
CA LEU A 161 -10.54 -6.23 -8.09
C LEU A 161 -10.93 -5.52 -6.80
N TYR A 162 -11.99 -5.98 -6.15
CA TYR A 162 -12.53 -5.37 -4.93
C TYR A 162 -11.66 -5.69 -3.73
N VAL A 163 -11.24 -6.96 -3.60
CA VAL A 163 -10.28 -7.40 -2.59
C VAL A 163 -8.92 -6.72 -2.82
N GLY A 164 -8.51 -6.55 -4.06
CA GLY A 164 -7.33 -5.79 -4.45
C GLY A 164 -7.39 -4.36 -3.93
N PHE A 165 -8.50 -3.66 -4.22
CA PHE A 165 -8.71 -2.28 -3.78
C PHE A 165 -8.74 -2.17 -2.25
N GLU A 166 -9.45 -3.04 -1.56
CA GLU A 166 -9.50 -3.05 -0.09
C GLU A 166 -8.10 -3.16 0.51
N ASN A 167 -7.28 -4.08 0.00
CA ASN A 167 -5.91 -4.26 0.48
C ASN A 167 -5.05 -3.04 0.16
N LEU A 168 -5.15 -2.45 -1.03
CA LEU A 168 -4.42 -1.22 -1.37
C LEU A 168 -4.85 -0.06 -0.49
N TRP A 169 -6.15 0.08 -0.23
CA TRP A 169 -6.63 1.12 0.68
C TRP A 169 -6.08 0.92 2.10
N ARG A 170 -6.05 -0.30 2.64
CA ARG A 170 -5.46 -0.62 3.94
C ARG A 170 -3.96 -0.31 3.97
N ALA A 171 -3.23 -0.63 2.90
CA ALA A 171 -1.82 -0.26 2.76
C ALA A 171 -1.63 1.26 2.80
N PHE A 172 -2.38 2.00 2.00
CA PHE A 172 -2.33 3.46 1.94
C PHE A 172 -2.76 4.10 3.26
N ASN A 173 -3.83 3.57 3.89
CA ASN A 173 -4.29 4.02 5.21
C ASN A 173 -3.17 3.96 6.25
N ARG A 174 -2.44 2.87 6.30
CA ARG A 174 -1.31 2.75 7.25
C ARG A 174 -0.24 3.82 7.01
N LEU A 175 0.05 4.14 5.75
CA LEU A 175 1.06 5.14 5.40
C LEU A 175 0.61 6.56 5.74
N TYR A 176 -0.63 6.97 5.39
CA TYR A 176 -1.08 8.32 5.66
C TYR A 176 -1.37 8.58 7.15
N VAL A 177 -1.80 7.56 7.90
CA VAL A 177 -1.96 7.67 9.37
C VAL A 177 -0.60 7.83 10.04
N TYR A 178 0.40 7.06 9.61
CA TYR A 178 1.77 7.20 10.09
C TYR A 178 2.33 8.60 9.81
N TYR A 179 2.12 9.11 8.59
CA TYR A 179 2.59 10.43 8.19
C TYR A 179 1.88 11.56 8.97
N GLY A 180 0.56 11.55 8.99
CA GLY A 180 -0.26 12.64 9.55
C GLY A 180 -0.26 12.69 11.07
N LYS A 181 -0.13 11.53 11.75
CA LYS A 181 -0.12 11.38 13.23
C LYS A 181 -1.28 12.07 13.95
N GLN A 182 -2.41 12.27 13.26
CA GLN A 182 -3.61 12.89 13.80
C GLN A 182 -4.67 11.85 14.13
N SER A 183 -5.53 12.18 15.11
CA SER A 183 -6.67 11.32 15.47
C SER A 183 -7.79 11.32 14.42
N ASN A 184 -7.86 12.35 13.59
CA ASN A 184 -8.90 12.52 12.57
C ASN A 184 -8.41 12.07 11.19
N GLU A 185 -9.15 11.17 10.56
CA GLU A 185 -8.83 10.62 9.24
C GLU A 185 -8.74 11.70 8.15
N ASN A 186 -9.68 12.65 8.12
CA ASN A 186 -9.70 13.73 7.14
C ASN A 186 -8.46 14.63 7.25
N THR A 187 -7.99 14.89 8.46
CA THR A 187 -6.76 15.66 8.69
C THR A 187 -5.55 14.91 8.17
N ASN A 188 -5.44 13.61 8.44
CA ASN A 188 -4.36 12.77 7.92
C ASN A 188 -4.35 12.75 6.39
N LEU A 189 -5.52 12.61 5.76
CA LEU A 189 -5.65 12.66 4.30
C LEU A 189 -5.27 14.03 3.72
N CYS A 190 -5.56 15.12 4.44
CA CYS A 190 -5.14 16.46 4.03
C CYS A 190 -3.61 16.60 4.10
N GLU A 191 -2.99 16.14 5.17
CA GLU A 191 -1.54 16.23 5.35
C GLU A 191 -0.77 15.38 4.32
N ILE A 192 -1.19 14.13 4.08
CA ILE A 192 -0.53 13.30 3.05
C ILE A 192 -0.74 13.87 1.64
N ARG A 193 -1.89 14.50 1.36
CA ARG A 193 -2.13 15.20 0.09
C ARG A 193 -1.13 16.35 -0.10
N LYS A 194 -0.97 17.22 0.90
CA LYS A 194 0.00 18.33 0.88
C LYS A 194 1.42 17.81 0.63
N PHE A 195 1.77 16.74 1.33
CA PHE A 195 3.07 16.10 1.20
C PHE A 195 3.33 15.58 -0.22
N ILE A 196 2.37 14.85 -0.81
CA ILE A 196 2.48 14.33 -2.17
C ILE A 196 2.65 15.47 -3.18
N ILE A 197 1.87 16.55 -3.04
CA ILE A 197 1.97 17.73 -3.92
C ILE A 197 3.34 18.40 -3.81
N ALA A 198 3.82 18.62 -2.58
CA ALA A 198 5.13 19.24 -2.33
C ALA A 198 6.31 18.40 -2.83
N ASN A 199 6.12 17.09 -2.95
CA ASN A 199 7.15 16.12 -3.36
C ASN A 199 6.86 15.47 -4.71
N ALA A 200 6.19 16.17 -5.63
CA ALA A 200 5.72 15.64 -6.92
C ALA A 200 6.80 14.89 -7.73
N HIS A 201 8.06 15.32 -7.65
CA HIS A 201 9.20 14.71 -8.34
C HIS A 201 9.50 13.26 -7.90
N HIS A 202 8.98 12.83 -6.76
CA HIS A 202 9.11 11.45 -6.28
C HIS A 202 8.03 10.51 -6.83
N PHE A 203 7.06 11.01 -7.61
CA PHE A 203 5.91 10.24 -8.13
C PHE A 203 5.85 10.17 -9.67
N PRO A 204 6.98 10.00 -10.39
CA PRO A 204 6.98 10.08 -11.85
C PRO A 204 6.14 8.99 -12.53
N GLN A 205 6.10 7.78 -11.97
CA GLN A 205 5.33 6.68 -12.58
C GLN A 205 3.82 6.84 -12.32
N THR A 206 3.43 7.26 -11.12
CA THR A 206 2.02 7.55 -10.82
C THR A 206 1.52 8.69 -11.70
N ILE A 207 2.29 9.76 -11.88
CA ILE A 207 1.99 10.86 -12.80
C ILE A 207 1.87 10.35 -14.23
N LYS A 208 2.81 9.51 -14.70
CA LYS A 208 2.76 8.94 -16.05
C LYS A 208 1.49 8.12 -16.29
N ILE A 209 1.08 7.29 -15.33
CA ILE A 209 -0.16 6.51 -15.42
C ILE A 209 -1.36 7.46 -15.50
N THR A 210 -1.42 8.46 -14.63
CA THR A 210 -2.53 9.42 -14.61
C THR A 210 -2.63 10.20 -15.92
N ASN A 211 -1.49 10.59 -16.49
CA ASN A 211 -1.43 11.30 -17.77
C ASN A 211 -1.72 10.42 -18.99
N SER A 212 -1.69 9.10 -18.83
CA SER A 212 -2.10 8.19 -19.90
C SER A 212 -3.61 8.09 -20.09
N TYR A 213 -4.40 8.60 -19.13
CA TYR A 213 -5.86 8.63 -19.28
C TYR A 213 -6.28 9.75 -20.21
N LEU A 214 -7.06 9.39 -21.21
CA LEU A 214 -7.67 10.37 -22.10
C LEU A 214 -8.63 11.26 -21.31
N GLU A 215 -8.81 12.50 -21.76
CA GLU A 215 -9.72 13.46 -21.12
C GLU A 215 -11.15 12.90 -21.00
N GLN A 216 -11.65 12.27 -22.06
CA GLN A 216 -12.94 11.60 -22.08
C GLN A 216 -13.03 10.46 -21.05
N GLU A 217 -11.94 9.70 -20.85
CA GLU A 217 -11.92 8.67 -19.82
C GLU A 217 -11.99 9.27 -18.41
N LEU A 218 -11.29 10.39 -18.15
CA LEU A 218 -11.38 11.08 -16.88
C LEU A 218 -12.78 11.58 -16.59
N LEU A 219 -13.49 12.11 -17.60
CA LEU A 219 -14.82 12.66 -17.46
C LEU A 219 -15.91 11.60 -17.30
N HIS A 220 -15.77 10.44 -17.95
CA HIS A 220 -16.84 9.47 -18.08
C HIS A 220 -16.59 8.11 -17.41
N SER A 221 -15.31 7.75 -17.13
CA SER A 221 -15.01 6.48 -16.44
C SER A 221 -15.18 6.53 -14.93
N PHE A 222 -15.43 7.71 -14.36
CA PHE A 222 -15.58 7.91 -12.93
C PHE A 222 -16.93 8.55 -12.59
N ARG A 223 -17.53 8.18 -11.47
CA ARG A 223 -18.85 8.66 -11.03
C ARG A 223 -18.79 9.99 -10.29
N TRP A 224 -18.21 11.04 -10.93
CA TRP A 224 -17.97 12.34 -10.31
C TRP A 224 -19.25 13.01 -9.78
N GLN A 225 -20.35 12.90 -10.50
CA GLN A 225 -21.63 13.44 -10.04
C GLN A 225 -22.08 12.78 -8.73
N LYS A 226 -21.89 11.45 -8.60
CA LYS A 226 -22.18 10.74 -7.35
C LYS A 226 -21.25 11.18 -6.23
N LEU A 227 -19.96 11.39 -6.49
CA LEU A 227 -19.03 11.93 -5.51
C LEU A 227 -19.50 13.30 -5.02
N ILE A 228 -19.83 14.23 -5.93
CA ILE A 228 -20.27 15.59 -5.59
C ILE A 228 -21.58 15.56 -4.77
N LEU A 229 -22.55 14.73 -5.17
CA LEU A 229 -23.85 14.64 -4.49
C LEU A 229 -23.75 13.93 -3.13
N ASN A 230 -22.98 12.85 -3.02
CA ASN A 230 -22.89 12.07 -1.77
C ASN A 230 -21.96 12.68 -0.72
N ASP A 231 -20.86 13.31 -1.16
CA ASP A 231 -19.95 13.96 -0.22
C ASP A 231 -20.47 15.31 0.28
N TYR A 232 -21.38 15.91 -0.49
CA TYR A 232 -21.97 17.22 -0.18
C TYR A 232 -23.50 17.16 -0.31
N PRO A 233 -24.19 16.26 0.42
CA PRO A 233 -25.59 15.89 0.14
C PRO A 233 -26.60 16.98 0.48
N THR A 234 -26.21 17.99 1.27
CA THR A 234 -27.11 19.04 1.73
C THR A 234 -26.59 20.43 1.40
N GLN A 235 -27.49 21.43 1.42
CA GLN A 235 -27.12 22.82 1.28
C GLN A 235 -26.08 23.27 2.32
N LYS A 236 -26.16 22.75 3.55
CA LYS A 236 -25.19 23.03 4.62
C LYS A 236 -23.74 22.66 4.25
N HIS A 237 -23.54 21.65 3.41
CA HIS A 237 -22.20 21.22 2.96
C HIS A 237 -21.69 21.98 1.74
N THR A 238 -22.43 22.97 1.23
CA THR A 238 -22.03 23.72 0.03
C THR A 238 -20.71 24.46 0.23
N GLN A 239 -20.44 25.03 1.42
CA GLN A 239 -19.16 25.67 1.70
C GLN A 239 -18.00 24.67 1.59
N ALA A 240 -18.15 23.46 2.13
CA ALA A 240 -17.14 22.43 2.03
C ALA A 240 -16.90 21.97 0.58
N LEU A 241 -17.93 22.00 -0.29
CA LEU A 241 -17.77 21.79 -1.73
C LEU A 241 -16.99 22.93 -2.38
N ILE A 242 -17.27 24.17 -2.04
CA ILE A 242 -16.52 25.35 -2.51
C ILE A 242 -15.05 25.24 -2.11
N ASP A 243 -14.79 24.92 -0.85
CA ASP A 243 -13.42 24.69 -0.34
C ASP A 243 -12.73 23.54 -1.06
N PHE A 244 -13.47 22.48 -1.43
CA PHE A 244 -12.95 21.38 -2.23
C PHE A 244 -12.54 21.84 -3.64
N ILE A 245 -13.36 22.66 -4.30
CA ILE A 245 -13.06 23.22 -5.65
C ILE A 245 -11.77 24.04 -5.61
N HIS A 246 -11.62 24.92 -4.64
CA HIS A 246 -10.46 25.80 -4.49
C HIS A 246 -9.15 25.11 -4.13
N ARG A 247 -9.16 23.77 -3.89
CA ARG A 247 -7.94 22.98 -3.64
C ARG A 247 -7.16 22.64 -4.90
N TYR A 248 -7.73 22.83 -6.08
CA TYR A 248 -7.21 22.37 -7.34
C TYR A 248 -7.14 23.51 -8.36
N THR A 249 -6.12 23.44 -9.21
CA THR A 249 -5.90 24.40 -10.29
C THR A 249 -5.71 23.71 -11.66
N ASP A 250 -5.54 22.38 -11.70
CA ASP A 250 -5.32 21.64 -12.94
C ASP A 250 -6.49 21.75 -13.91
N LYS A 251 -6.20 22.09 -15.17
CA LYS A 251 -7.20 22.32 -16.23
C LYS A 251 -8.17 21.16 -16.44
N ARG A 252 -7.71 19.91 -16.28
CA ARG A 252 -8.56 18.70 -16.43
C ARG A 252 -9.58 18.64 -15.30
N ILE A 253 -9.17 18.99 -14.09
CA ILE A 253 -10.05 19.09 -12.92
C ILE A 253 -11.01 20.25 -13.09
N MET A 254 -10.55 21.41 -13.58
CA MET A 254 -11.43 22.56 -13.85
C MET A 254 -12.51 22.22 -14.85
N LYS A 255 -12.17 21.56 -15.97
CA LYS A 255 -13.13 21.11 -16.97
C LYS A 255 -14.15 20.12 -16.38
N LEU A 256 -13.67 19.12 -15.64
CA LEU A 256 -14.52 18.15 -14.95
C LEU A 256 -15.52 18.85 -14.01
N LEU A 257 -15.06 19.83 -13.24
CA LEU A 257 -15.91 20.58 -12.33
C LEU A 257 -16.93 21.45 -13.12
N GLN A 258 -16.54 22.12 -14.19
CA GLN A 258 -17.46 22.87 -15.06
C GLN A 258 -18.62 22.00 -15.54
N GLU A 259 -18.35 20.76 -15.96
CA GLU A 259 -19.39 19.84 -16.46
C GLU A 259 -20.27 19.27 -15.35
N LYS A 260 -19.71 18.96 -14.18
CA LYS A 260 -20.41 18.19 -13.14
C LYS A 260 -21.03 19.04 -12.03
N LEU A 261 -20.60 20.31 -11.85
CA LEU A 261 -21.14 21.18 -10.79
C LEU A 261 -22.57 21.68 -11.05
N VAL A 262 -23.09 21.55 -12.26
CA VAL A 262 -24.47 21.90 -12.58
C VAL A 262 -25.46 21.24 -11.64
N CYS A 263 -25.20 20.00 -11.19
CA CYS A 263 -26.04 19.30 -10.24
C CYS A 263 -26.09 19.93 -8.82
N ARG A 264 -25.22 20.93 -8.55
CA ARG A 264 -25.15 21.67 -7.27
C ARG A 264 -25.30 23.20 -7.45
N GLU A 265 -25.70 23.63 -8.65
CA GLU A 265 -25.79 25.04 -9.04
C GLU A 265 -26.68 25.84 -8.07
N ASP A 266 -27.90 25.38 -7.79
CA ASP A 266 -28.83 26.06 -6.90
C ASP A 266 -28.30 26.24 -5.48
N ASN A 267 -27.61 25.20 -4.96
CA ASN A 267 -26.99 25.28 -3.65
C ASN A 267 -25.84 26.29 -3.59
N ILE A 268 -25.03 26.39 -4.66
CA ILE A 268 -23.94 27.36 -4.74
C ILE A 268 -24.48 28.76 -4.96
N LYS A 269 -25.54 28.92 -5.80
CA LYS A 269 -26.25 30.20 -6.00
C LYS A 269 -26.88 30.69 -4.71
N SER A 270 -27.46 29.84 -3.89
CA SER A 270 -28.05 30.25 -2.62
C SER A 270 -27.05 30.87 -1.62
N LEU A 271 -25.76 30.60 -1.80
CA LEU A 271 -24.68 31.27 -1.05
C LEU A 271 -24.10 32.48 -1.78
N GLY A 272 -24.64 32.87 -2.96
CA GLY A 272 -24.11 33.95 -3.76
C GLY A 272 -22.72 33.66 -4.38
N LYS A 273 -22.29 32.41 -4.44
CA LYS A 273 -20.92 32.00 -4.81
C LYS A 273 -20.76 31.46 -6.23
N TRP A 274 -21.83 31.37 -7.01
CA TRP A 274 -21.78 30.77 -8.35
C TRP A 274 -20.82 31.49 -9.30
N ASN A 275 -20.92 32.82 -9.38
CA ASN A 275 -20.06 33.60 -10.25
C ASN A 275 -18.58 33.53 -9.82
N ASP A 276 -18.31 33.57 -8.51
CA ASP A 276 -16.95 33.44 -7.98
C ASP A 276 -16.34 32.09 -8.41
N ILE A 277 -17.11 31.02 -8.30
CA ILE A 277 -16.67 29.67 -8.72
C ILE A 277 -16.45 29.62 -10.24
N GLN A 278 -17.36 30.13 -11.04
CA GLN A 278 -17.20 30.16 -12.51
C GLN A 278 -15.96 30.95 -12.92
N ASN A 279 -15.71 32.10 -12.29
CA ASN A 279 -14.51 32.90 -12.51
C ASN A 279 -13.24 32.13 -12.12
N TYR A 280 -13.27 31.43 -10.99
CA TYR A 280 -12.15 30.60 -10.54
C TYR A 280 -11.84 29.46 -11.54
N LEU A 281 -12.87 28.73 -11.98
CA LEU A 281 -12.72 27.66 -12.96
C LEU A 281 -12.14 28.18 -14.29
N ASN A 282 -12.63 29.33 -14.76
CA ASN A 282 -12.15 29.95 -16.00
C ASN A 282 -10.72 30.48 -15.90
N SER A 283 -10.32 31.04 -14.75
CA SER A 283 -8.96 31.55 -14.55
C SER A 283 -7.90 30.44 -14.55
N ASN A 284 -8.27 29.22 -14.15
CA ASN A 284 -7.36 28.07 -14.08
C ASN A 284 -7.46 27.10 -15.27
N LYS A 285 -8.27 27.39 -16.29
CA LYS A 285 -8.49 26.49 -17.45
C LYS A 285 -7.23 26.11 -18.26
N ASN A 286 -6.15 26.87 -18.12
CA ASN A 286 -4.87 26.61 -18.80
C ASN A 286 -3.76 26.13 -17.86
N THR A 287 -4.03 26.03 -16.56
CA THR A 287 -3.05 25.56 -15.57
C THR A 287 -2.88 24.05 -15.66
N SER A 288 -1.66 23.55 -15.55
CA SER A 288 -1.37 22.12 -15.52
C SER A 288 -0.67 21.76 -14.20
N SER A 289 -1.23 20.79 -13.50
CA SER A 289 -0.68 20.25 -12.25
C SER A 289 -0.96 18.75 -12.16
N ASP A 290 -0.13 17.95 -12.83
CA ASP A 290 -0.32 16.49 -12.91
C ASP A 290 -0.47 15.83 -11.53
N ILE A 291 0.26 16.32 -10.55
CA ILE A 291 0.22 15.78 -9.19
C ILE A 291 -1.12 16.08 -8.48
N GLU A 292 -1.81 17.17 -8.84
CA GLU A 292 -3.15 17.44 -8.31
C GLU A 292 -4.15 16.38 -8.80
N LEU A 293 -4.06 15.96 -10.06
CA LEU A 293 -4.91 14.91 -10.60
C LEU A 293 -4.63 13.56 -9.93
N VAL A 294 -3.35 13.25 -9.63
CA VAL A 294 -2.99 12.07 -8.83
C VAL A 294 -3.69 12.14 -7.46
N THR A 295 -3.59 13.26 -6.76
CA THR A 295 -4.19 13.39 -5.42
C THR A 295 -5.71 13.38 -5.45
N LEU A 296 -6.33 13.93 -6.50
CA LEU A 296 -7.78 13.84 -6.68
C LEU A 296 -8.24 12.39 -6.81
N LEU A 297 -7.58 11.61 -7.66
CA LEU A 297 -7.94 10.21 -7.91
C LEU A 297 -7.59 9.28 -6.74
N CYS A 298 -6.33 9.32 -6.28
CA CYS A 298 -5.84 8.37 -5.28
C CYS A 298 -6.29 8.69 -3.84
N ILE A 299 -6.64 9.93 -3.54
CA ILE A 299 -7.08 10.33 -2.20
C ILE A 299 -8.58 10.59 -2.19
N LYS A 300 -9.04 11.61 -2.91
CA LYS A 300 -10.44 12.03 -2.80
C LYS A 300 -11.40 11.03 -3.42
N TYR A 301 -11.12 10.59 -4.66
CA TYR A 301 -12.01 9.65 -5.33
C TYR A 301 -11.92 8.24 -4.74
N ALA A 302 -10.72 7.77 -4.44
CA ALA A 302 -10.52 6.47 -3.79
C ALA A 302 -11.20 6.41 -2.41
N TYR A 303 -11.15 7.49 -1.62
CA TYR A 303 -11.87 7.58 -0.35
C TYR A 303 -13.39 7.50 -0.54
N PHE A 304 -13.93 8.21 -1.52
CA PHE A 304 -15.35 8.11 -1.88
C PHE A 304 -15.73 6.67 -2.25
N LEU A 305 -14.97 6.04 -3.15
CA LEU A 305 -15.24 4.67 -3.60
C LEU A 305 -15.14 3.66 -2.45
N ARG A 306 -14.14 3.82 -1.58
CA ARG A 306 -13.99 3.01 -0.36
C ARG A 306 -15.23 3.10 0.50
N ASN A 307 -15.75 4.30 0.74
CA ASN A 307 -16.95 4.45 1.56
C ASN A 307 -18.14 3.74 0.93
N LYS A 308 -18.35 3.86 -0.39
CA LYS A 308 -19.40 3.15 -1.11
C LYS A 308 -19.27 1.62 -1.01
N PHE A 309 -18.06 1.12 -1.14
CA PHE A 309 -17.77 -0.31 -1.06
C PHE A 309 -17.98 -0.85 0.36
N PHE A 310 -17.42 -0.21 1.38
CA PHE A 310 -17.52 -0.66 2.77
C PHE A 310 -18.94 -0.53 3.36
N HIS A 311 -19.76 0.38 2.84
CA HIS A 311 -21.18 0.48 3.22
C HIS A 311 -22.10 -0.45 2.42
N GLY A 312 -21.56 -1.34 1.59
CA GLY A 312 -22.34 -2.33 0.84
C GLY A 312 -23.19 -1.73 -0.31
N GLU A 313 -22.84 -0.53 -0.79
CA GLU A 313 -23.57 0.12 -1.88
C GLU A 313 -23.11 -0.36 -3.28
N ILE A 314 -22.16 -1.30 -3.34
CA ILE A 314 -21.62 -1.86 -4.59
C ILE A 314 -21.82 -3.37 -4.58
N LEU A 315 -22.42 -3.90 -5.65
CA LEU A 315 -22.59 -5.34 -5.83
C LEU A 315 -21.24 -6.03 -5.94
N ASN A 316 -21.06 -7.14 -5.21
CA ASN A 316 -19.84 -7.93 -5.27
C ASN A 316 -19.62 -8.49 -6.69
N GLY A 317 -18.42 -8.32 -7.22
CA GLY A 317 -18.03 -8.71 -8.57
C GLY A 317 -18.21 -10.20 -8.88
N THR A 318 -18.12 -11.07 -7.86
CA THR A 318 -18.35 -12.53 -8.00
C THR A 318 -19.71 -12.88 -8.58
N PHE A 319 -20.72 -12.03 -8.40
CA PHE A 319 -22.09 -12.24 -8.88
C PHE A 319 -22.36 -11.53 -10.21
N LYS A 320 -21.39 -10.88 -10.82
CA LYS A 320 -21.53 -10.22 -12.12
C LYS A 320 -21.15 -11.19 -13.24
N LEU A 321 -21.96 -11.22 -14.29
CA LEU A 321 -21.69 -12.04 -15.50
C LEU A 321 -20.66 -11.38 -16.42
N THR A 322 -20.56 -10.07 -16.39
CA THR A 322 -19.64 -9.26 -17.21
C THR A 322 -19.14 -8.07 -16.39
N LYS A 323 -17.96 -7.57 -16.74
CA LYS A 323 -17.43 -6.33 -16.16
C LYS A 323 -18.31 -5.15 -16.51
N ASP A 324 -18.57 -4.29 -15.55
CA ASP A 324 -19.28 -3.03 -15.74
C ASP A 324 -18.33 -1.81 -15.55
N HIS A 325 -18.88 -0.61 -15.61
CA HIS A 325 -18.12 0.63 -15.42
C HIS A 325 -17.50 0.76 -14.01
N ILE A 326 -18.11 0.12 -13.00
CA ILE A 326 -17.58 0.12 -11.63
C ILE A 326 -16.30 -0.75 -11.56
N ASP A 327 -16.30 -1.89 -12.25
CA ASP A 327 -15.10 -2.74 -12.34
C ASP A 327 -13.94 -2.00 -13.02
N LEU A 328 -14.22 -1.21 -14.06
CA LEU A 328 -13.22 -0.36 -14.71
C LEU A 328 -12.68 0.75 -13.80
N GLU A 329 -13.54 1.33 -12.94
CA GLU A 329 -13.09 2.27 -11.90
C GLU A 329 -12.10 1.60 -10.94
N PHE A 330 -12.43 0.40 -10.44
CA PHE A 330 -11.54 -0.34 -9.54
C PHE A 330 -10.23 -0.72 -10.22
N GLU A 331 -10.24 -1.15 -11.47
CA GLU A 331 -9.01 -1.45 -12.24
C GLU A 331 -8.09 -0.22 -12.31
N LYS A 332 -8.65 0.94 -12.70
CA LYS A 332 -7.88 2.20 -12.81
C LYS A 332 -7.32 2.64 -11.46
N LEU A 333 -8.15 2.58 -10.41
CA LEU A 333 -7.72 2.99 -9.06
C LEU A 333 -6.73 2.01 -8.44
N ASN A 334 -6.90 0.70 -8.63
CA ASN A 334 -5.94 -0.29 -8.17
C ASN A 334 -4.55 -0.04 -8.78
N LYS A 335 -4.49 0.22 -10.07
CA LYS A 335 -3.24 0.54 -10.75
C LYS A 335 -2.60 1.81 -10.18
N LEU A 336 -3.37 2.87 -9.98
CA LEU A 336 -2.88 4.15 -9.47
C LEU A 336 -2.44 4.05 -8.00
N LEU A 337 -3.29 3.48 -7.12
CA LEU A 337 -2.97 3.32 -5.70
C LEU A 337 -1.78 2.40 -5.49
N SER A 338 -1.70 1.30 -6.25
CA SER A 338 -0.55 0.39 -6.18
C SER A 338 0.74 1.12 -6.50
N MET A 339 0.75 1.94 -7.55
CA MET A 339 1.93 2.70 -7.96
C MET A 339 2.26 3.80 -6.95
N LEU A 340 1.26 4.54 -6.45
CA LEU A 340 1.48 5.58 -5.43
C LEU A 340 2.10 5.00 -4.16
N ILE A 341 1.57 3.87 -3.66
CA ILE A 341 2.12 3.19 -2.48
C ILE A 341 3.54 2.71 -2.75
N PHE A 342 3.78 2.13 -3.92
CA PHE A 342 5.10 1.69 -4.33
C PHE A 342 6.11 2.85 -4.31
N GLU A 343 5.79 3.99 -4.92
CA GLU A 343 6.69 5.15 -4.97
C GLU A 343 6.88 5.80 -3.58
N LEU A 344 5.83 5.88 -2.74
CA LEU A 344 5.93 6.34 -1.36
C LEU A 344 6.95 5.54 -0.54
N VAL A 345 6.93 4.23 -0.69
CA VAL A 345 7.82 3.33 0.07
C VAL A 345 9.19 3.23 -0.59
N ASN A 346 9.24 3.02 -1.92
CA ASN A 346 10.48 2.73 -2.66
C ASN A 346 11.44 3.92 -2.71
N ASN A 347 10.92 5.15 -2.66
CA ASN A 347 11.72 6.37 -2.59
C ASN A 347 12.09 6.76 -1.15
N ASN A 348 11.63 6.01 -0.16
CA ASN A 348 11.91 6.19 1.28
C ASN A 348 11.66 7.62 1.78
N ILE A 349 10.66 8.29 1.23
CA ILE A 349 10.39 9.72 1.48
C ILE A 349 9.53 9.99 2.73
N LEU A 350 8.93 8.97 3.31
CA LEU A 350 8.22 9.11 4.59
C LEU A 350 9.22 9.39 5.72
N PRO A 351 8.88 10.27 6.69
CA PRO A 351 9.77 10.68 7.76
C PRO A 351 10.18 9.57 8.73
#